data_dd953e6ec6608119d9ba2d18261c93d4
#
_entry.id   dd953e6ec6608119d9ba2d18261c93d4
#
_cell.length_a   1.000
_cell.length_b   1.000
_cell.length_c   1.000
_cell.angle_alpha   90.00
_cell.angle_beta   90.00
_cell.angle_gamma   90.00
#
_symmetry.space_group_name_H-M   'P 1'
#
loop_
_entity.id
_entity.type
_entity.pdbx_description
1 polymer ?
#
loop_
_entity_poly.entity_id
_entity_poly.type
_entity_poly.pdbx_seq_one_letter_code
_entity_poly.pdbx_strand_id
1 'polypeptide(L)'
;MTASIERGRTQDTLQLIIPAVLRTEPEPERGRELEPEPEAPSGRKGGRDRYLDLLRALALVRVVLYHNFGWFWLPLVFPSMGVMFALAGSLMTRSLSRPALGVIRGRLRRLLPPMWLFGAIMIALQILDTWGPYSEGHPTWWWAKLAFWILPLSTPPYAEDLPGFHHHVEHSWAVQIIVPLWYLRAYLWYVLLSPLMLWALRRFPVVTLFAPLALSIVMNTFFADQEFIYSRVWETANDFTMFGSCWILGMAHQEGLLKKIPQYVLPSIAPLIMVAGLWYLQTRPVDPTEPTDIESWPIAQALWSLGFVAILLHVSPSWEQWPRPLARWNGLVSLLNARAVSVYLWHEAALVVAVPLIDPLWSIHFFYKNMQWLLTSSWFTLLVGIVLLGLLVLIFGWVEDVAAKRSPRLFPYPRRRRGRRRAAV
;
A
#
# COMPACT_ATOMS: atom_id res chain seq x y z
N MET A 1 73.30 18.01 24.44
CA MET A 1 73.33 19.47 24.55
C MET A 1 71.91 19.89 24.68
N THR A 2 71.37 19.99 25.90
CA THR A 2 71.17 21.22 26.71
C THR A 2 70.29 22.20 25.95
N ALA A 3 69.17 22.73 26.43
CA ALA A 3 68.76 23.02 27.79
C ALA A 3 67.26 23.26 27.90
N SER A 4 66.70 22.89 29.02
CA SER A 4 65.47 23.37 29.63
C SER A 4 65.46 24.85 29.87
N ILE A 5 64.32 25.55 29.86
CA ILE A 5 64.04 26.67 30.78
C ILE A 5 62.52 26.63 31.09
N GLU A 6 62.24 26.40 32.38
CA GLU A 6 61.02 26.76 33.09
C GLU A 6 60.98 28.27 33.34
N ARG A 7 59.77 28.79 33.49
CA ARG A 7 59.26 29.83 34.41
C ARG A 7 57.90 30.33 33.92
N GLY A 8 56.85 30.51 34.67
CA GLY A 8 56.72 30.73 36.09
C GLY A 8 55.44 31.56 36.27
N ARG A 9 54.61 31.20 37.20
CA ARG A 9 53.42 31.85 37.74
C ARG A 9 53.39 33.36 37.67
N THR A 10 52.22 33.97 37.46
CA THR A 10 51.60 34.90 38.42
C THR A 10 50.10 34.99 38.20
N GLN A 11 49.36 34.65 39.26
CA GLN A 11 47.95 35.03 39.49
C GLN A 11 47.90 36.50 39.86
N ASP A 12 47.07 37.29 39.24
CA ASP A 12 46.59 38.55 39.81
C ASP A 12 45.08 38.57 39.86
N THR A 13 44.61 38.41 41.10
CA THR A 13 43.25 38.53 41.54
C THR A 13 42.91 40.02 41.70
N LEU A 14 42.14 40.58 40.80
CA LEU A 14 41.51 41.90 41.00
C LEU A 14 40.17 41.71 41.66
N GLN A 15 40.10 41.87 42.98
CA GLN A 15 38.87 42.06 43.73
C GLN A 15 38.35 43.48 43.51
N LEU A 16 37.25 43.61 42.80
CA LEU A 16 36.46 44.84 42.76
C LEU A 16 35.54 44.89 43.99
N ILE A 17 35.83 45.81 44.89
CA ILE A 17 34.99 46.15 46.04
C ILE A 17 33.79 46.95 45.55
N ILE A 18 32.59 46.46 45.62
CA ILE A 18 31.34 47.11 45.39
C ILE A 18 30.76 47.51 46.80
N PRO A 19 30.40 48.76 47.07
CA PRO A 19 29.89 49.17 48.38
C PRO A 19 28.43 48.67 48.54
N ALA A 20 28.12 48.22 49.74
CA ALA A 20 26.81 47.78 50.17
C ALA A 20 25.80 48.93 50.13
N VAL A 21 24.85 48.89 49.21
CA VAL A 21 23.68 49.78 49.23
C VAL A 21 22.49 48.90 49.67
N LEU A 22 22.01 49.28 50.85
CA LEU A 22 20.68 49.06 51.44
C LEU A 22 19.81 47.96 50.78
N ARG A 23 19.73 46.79 51.43
CA ARG A 23 18.65 45.84 51.23
C ARG A 23 17.37 46.42 51.87
N THR A 24 16.45 46.84 51.04
CA THR A 24 15.03 46.91 51.37
C THR A 24 14.42 45.55 51.08
N GLU A 25 13.93 44.87 52.11
CA GLU A 25 13.14 43.67 51.94
C GLU A 25 11.87 44.01 51.13
N PRO A 26 11.49 43.26 50.09
CA PRO A 26 10.20 43.45 49.45
C PRO A 26 9.11 42.83 50.33
N GLU A 27 8.08 43.63 50.59
CA GLU A 27 6.80 43.24 51.18
C GLU A 27 6.21 41.99 50.42
N PRO A 28 5.51 41.08 51.14
CA PRO A 28 4.88 39.93 50.50
C PRO A 28 3.72 40.44 49.62
N GLU A 29 3.85 40.32 48.30
CA GLU A 29 2.76 40.52 47.33
C GLU A 29 1.65 39.49 47.62
N ARG A 30 0.53 39.98 48.18
CA ARG A 30 -0.73 39.24 48.25
C ARG A 30 -1.24 39.01 46.84
N GLY A 31 -1.40 37.73 46.47
CA GLY A 31 -2.43 37.24 45.57
C GLY A 31 -2.55 37.92 44.23
N ARG A 32 -1.58 37.70 43.32
CA ARG A 32 -1.88 37.64 41.89
C ARG A 32 -2.30 36.22 41.62
N GLU A 33 -3.60 36.02 41.45
CA GLU A 33 -4.11 34.83 40.72
C GLU A 33 -3.41 34.80 39.36
N LEU A 34 -2.53 33.84 39.19
CA LEU A 34 -1.95 33.55 37.87
C LEU A 34 -3.13 33.13 37.00
N GLU A 35 -3.55 34.00 36.09
CA GLU A 35 -4.38 33.59 34.97
C GLU A 35 -3.70 32.36 34.35
N PRO A 36 -4.43 31.26 34.11
CA PRO A 36 -3.85 30.09 33.49
C PRO A 36 -3.28 30.54 32.15
N GLU A 37 -1.96 30.37 31.98
CA GLU A 37 -1.28 30.51 30.71
C GLU A 37 -2.10 29.80 29.65
N PRO A 38 -2.49 30.43 28.53
CA PRO A 38 -3.25 29.73 27.49
C PRO A 38 -2.44 28.52 27.09
N GLU A 39 -2.98 27.33 27.38
CA GLU A 39 -2.38 26.05 26.97
C GLU A 39 -1.99 26.17 25.50
N ALA A 40 -0.69 26.20 25.23
CA ALA A 40 -0.17 26.13 23.88
C ALA A 40 -0.88 24.96 23.19
N PRO A 41 -1.47 25.13 22.00
CA PRO A 41 -2.25 24.11 21.35
C PRO A 41 -1.39 22.84 21.31
N SER A 42 -1.78 21.85 22.10
CA SER A 42 -1.09 20.57 22.21
C SER A 42 -0.98 20.01 20.80
N GLY A 43 0.20 20.17 20.21
CA GLY A 43 0.49 19.64 18.88
C GLY A 43 0.08 18.18 18.90
N ARG A 44 -1.06 17.85 18.27
CA ARG A 44 -1.59 16.51 18.17
C ARG A 44 -0.44 15.61 17.75
N LYS A 45 0.16 14.91 18.69
CA LYS A 45 1.01 13.74 18.40
C LYS A 45 0.12 12.81 17.63
N GLY A 46 0.22 12.83 16.29
CA GLY A 46 -0.66 12.14 15.39
C GLY A 46 -0.71 10.66 15.74
N GLY A 47 -1.72 10.27 16.50
CA GLY A 47 -2.03 8.91 16.84
C GLY A 47 -2.22 8.09 15.57
N ARG A 48 -2.08 6.78 15.66
CA ARG A 48 -2.38 5.85 14.57
C ARG A 48 -3.88 5.88 14.32
N ASP A 49 -4.31 6.25 13.11
CA ASP A 49 -5.72 6.25 12.74
C ASP A 49 -6.19 4.82 12.48
N ARG A 50 -7.13 4.34 13.31
CA ARG A 50 -7.66 2.98 13.26
C ARG A 50 -8.61 2.76 12.09
N TYR A 51 -9.27 3.82 11.64
CA TYR A 51 -10.14 3.76 10.47
C TYR A 51 -9.34 3.45 9.21
N LEU A 52 -8.23 4.16 8.98
CA LEU A 52 -7.36 3.90 7.84
C LEU A 52 -6.71 2.51 7.90
N ASP A 53 -6.41 2.02 9.10
CA ASP A 53 -5.92 0.64 9.31
C ASP A 53 -6.99 -0.38 8.91
N LEU A 54 -8.27 -0.15 9.26
CA LEU A 54 -9.38 -1.02 8.89
C LEU A 54 -9.59 -1.04 7.39
N LEU A 55 -9.62 0.12 6.74
CA LEU A 55 -9.80 0.22 5.29
C LEU A 55 -8.72 -0.57 4.52
N ARG A 56 -7.47 -0.47 4.97
CA ARG A 56 -6.38 -1.23 4.35
C ARG A 56 -6.54 -2.74 4.51
N ALA A 57 -6.94 -3.18 5.70
CA ALA A 57 -7.19 -4.60 5.95
C ALA A 57 -8.37 -5.12 5.11
N LEU A 58 -9.47 -4.36 5.02
CA LEU A 58 -10.62 -4.69 4.17
C LEU A 58 -10.24 -4.75 2.69
N ALA A 59 -9.42 -3.79 2.22
CA ALA A 59 -8.93 -3.79 0.84
C ALA A 59 -8.13 -5.05 0.53
N LEU A 60 -7.26 -5.48 1.45
CA LEU A 60 -6.46 -6.69 1.28
C LEU A 60 -7.32 -7.95 1.26
N VAL A 61 -8.31 -8.07 2.16
CA VAL A 61 -9.27 -9.18 2.18
C VAL A 61 -10.08 -9.22 0.88
N ARG A 62 -10.55 -8.06 0.42
CA ARG A 62 -11.31 -7.95 -0.84
C ARG A 62 -10.48 -8.43 -2.03
N VAL A 63 -9.18 -8.11 -2.09
CA VAL A 63 -8.30 -8.58 -3.17
C VAL A 63 -8.26 -10.09 -3.23
N VAL A 64 -8.02 -10.76 -2.10
CA VAL A 64 -8.01 -12.23 -2.03
C VAL A 64 -9.35 -12.84 -2.47
N LEU A 65 -10.46 -12.27 -2.02
CA LEU A 65 -11.80 -12.74 -2.42
C LEU A 65 -12.05 -12.56 -3.92
N TYR A 66 -11.63 -11.43 -4.49
CA TYR A 66 -11.80 -11.16 -5.91
C TYR A 66 -11.02 -12.16 -6.77
N HIS A 67 -9.78 -12.41 -6.47
CA HIS A 67 -8.95 -13.37 -7.23
C HIS A 67 -9.43 -14.82 -7.10
N ASN A 68 -10.07 -15.18 -5.99
CA ASN A 68 -10.63 -16.52 -5.83
C ASN A 68 -12.00 -16.72 -6.51
N PHE A 69 -12.87 -15.71 -6.48
CA PHE A 69 -14.26 -15.85 -6.92
C PHE A 69 -14.53 -15.20 -8.28
N GLY A 70 -13.71 -14.27 -8.74
CA GLY A 70 -13.96 -13.50 -9.97
C GLY A 70 -15.24 -12.65 -9.91
N TRP A 71 -15.72 -12.26 -8.72
CA TRP A 71 -16.98 -11.51 -8.58
C TRP A 71 -16.87 -10.11 -9.15
N PHE A 72 -17.37 -9.92 -10.37
CA PHE A 72 -17.35 -8.64 -11.10
C PHE A 72 -18.02 -7.47 -10.37
N TRP A 73 -18.96 -7.73 -9.46
CA TRP A 73 -19.63 -6.71 -8.65
C TRP A 73 -18.78 -6.23 -7.45
N LEU A 74 -17.80 -7.00 -7.03
CA LEU A 74 -17.00 -6.69 -5.85
C LEU A 74 -16.17 -5.40 -6.00
N PRO A 75 -15.57 -5.08 -7.17
CA PRO A 75 -14.96 -3.78 -7.46
C PRO A 75 -15.92 -2.61 -7.35
N LEU A 76 -17.19 -2.80 -7.67
CA LEU A 76 -18.21 -1.76 -7.57
C LEU A 76 -18.54 -1.46 -6.11
N VAL A 77 -18.65 -2.48 -5.25
CA VAL A 77 -18.92 -2.28 -3.83
C VAL A 77 -17.73 -1.66 -3.10
N PHE A 78 -16.51 -2.10 -3.43
CA PHE A 78 -15.30 -1.61 -2.77
C PHE A 78 -14.09 -1.64 -3.72
N PRO A 79 -13.78 -0.53 -4.39
CA PRO A 79 -12.62 -0.42 -5.31
C PRO A 79 -11.31 -0.37 -4.52
N SER A 80 -10.87 -1.54 -4.06
CA SER A 80 -9.76 -1.71 -3.11
C SER A 80 -8.46 -1.06 -3.58
N MET A 81 -8.13 -1.13 -4.87
CA MET A 81 -6.90 -0.54 -5.41
C MET A 81 -6.91 0.98 -5.30
N GLY A 82 -8.00 1.64 -5.71
CA GLY A 82 -8.16 3.09 -5.54
C GLY A 82 -8.04 3.52 -4.09
N VAL A 83 -8.68 2.78 -3.17
CA VAL A 83 -8.58 3.03 -1.73
C VAL A 83 -7.15 2.85 -1.23
N MET A 84 -6.47 1.77 -1.59
CA MET A 84 -5.09 1.51 -1.16
C MET A 84 -4.12 2.59 -1.65
N PHE A 85 -4.24 3.03 -2.91
CA PHE A 85 -3.41 4.12 -3.44
C PHE A 85 -3.70 5.46 -2.77
N ALA A 86 -4.96 5.78 -2.48
CA ALA A 86 -5.30 7.01 -1.76
C ALA A 86 -4.77 7.02 -0.32
N LEU A 87 -4.90 5.90 0.41
CA LEU A 87 -4.32 5.76 1.74
C LEU A 87 -2.80 5.86 1.72
N ALA A 88 -2.16 5.27 0.71
CA ALA A 88 -0.71 5.35 0.54
C ALA A 88 -0.25 6.78 0.19
N GLY A 89 -0.98 7.51 -0.66
CA GLY A 89 -0.74 8.92 -1.00
C GLY A 89 -0.83 9.83 0.24
N SER A 90 -1.85 9.64 1.07
CA SER A 90 -2.01 10.35 2.34
C SER A 90 -0.83 10.09 3.27
N LEU A 91 -0.43 8.84 3.46
CA LEU A 91 0.73 8.48 4.30
C LEU A 91 2.07 8.95 3.70
N MET A 92 2.16 9.02 2.37
CA MET A 92 3.35 9.52 1.69
C MET A 92 3.52 11.02 1.95
N THR A 93 2.46 11.81 1.80
CA THR A 93 2.45 13.25 2.09
C THR A 93 2.88 13.53 3.53
N ARG A 94 2.31 12.81 4.50
CA ARG A 94 2.74 12.93 5.91
C ARG A 94 4.22 12.59 6.10
N SER A 95 4.75 11.66 5.33
CA SER A 95 6.16 11.27 5.40
C SER A 95 7.10 12.31 4.78
N LEU A 96 6.64 13.02 3.75
CA LEU A 96 7.40 14.04 3.01
C LEU A 96 7.59 15.36 3.79
N SER A 97 7.12 15.44 5.04
CA SER A 97 7.63 16.47 5.99
C SER A 97 9.12 16.29 6.32
N ARG A 98 9.70 15.16 5.96
CA ARG A 98 11.13 14.82 6.06
C ARG A 98 11.77 14.85 4.68
N PRO A 99 13.12 14.87 4.56
CA PRO A 99 13.82 14.88 3.27
C PRO A 99 13.34 13.73 2.36
N ALA A 100 12.94 14.07 1.13
CA ALA A 100 12.26 13.17 0.19
C ALA A 100 13.07 11.90 -0.10
N LEU A 101 14.39 12.03 -0.35
CA LEU A 101 15.26 10.89 -0.64
C LEU A 101 15.27 9.86 0.50
N GLY A 102 15.31 10.32 1.76
CA GLY A 102 15.23 9.46 2.93
C GLY A 102 13.90 8.72 3.05
N VAL A 103 12.80 9.38 2.67
CA VAL A 103 11.46 8.79 2.66
C VAL A 103 11.37 7.72 1.56
N ILE A 104 11.77 8.04 0.33
CA ILE A 104 11.78 7.11 -0.81
C ILE A 104 12.62 5.88 -0.47
N ARG A 105 13.88 6.07 -0.05
CA ARG A 105 14.77 4.96 0.36
C ARG A 105 14.15 4.10 1.46
N GLY A 106 13.45 4.71 2.40
CA GLY A 106 12.75 4.01 3.48
C GLY A 106 11.58 3.16 2.98
N ARG A 107 10.86 3.61 1.93
CA ARG A 107 9.78 2.85 1.28
C ARG A 107 10.33 1.70 0.46
N LEU A 108 11.33 1.95 -0.39
CA LEU A 108 12.01 0.93 -1.19
C LEU A 108 12.55 -0.20 -0.32
N ARG A 109 13.26 0.15 0.76
CA ARG A 109 13.81 -0.85 1.68
C ARG A 109 12.74 -1.76 2.30
N ARG A 110 11.50 -1.29 2.47
CA ARG A 110 10.41 -2.11 3.02
C ARG A 110 9.72 -2.98 1.98
N LEU A 111 9.71 -2.53 0.74
CA LEU A 111 9.02 -3.19 -0.36
C LEU A 111 9.89 -4.23 -1.06
N LEU A 112 11.14 -3.87 -1.38
CA LEU A 112 11.99 -4.66 -2.26
C LEU A 112 12.43 -6.01 -1.66
N PRO A 113 12.87 -6.15 -0.39
CA PRO A 113 13.32 -7.43 0.12
C PRO A 113 12.24 -8.53 0.12
N PRO A 114 10.99 -8.30 0.56
CA PRO A 114 9.92 -9.29 0.37
C PRO A 114 9.67 -9.64 -1.09
N MET A 115 9.73 -8.65 -1.99
CA MET A 115 9.58 -8.87 -3.42
C MET A 115 10.74 -9.66 -4.01
N TRP A 116 11.99 -9.40 -3.59
CA TRP A 116 13.15 -10.17 -4.05
C TRP A 116 13.09 -11.63 -3.64
N LEU A 117 12.67 -11.90 -2.40
CA LEU A 117 12.46 -13.28 -1.96
C LEU A 117 11.39 -13.98 -2.80
N PHE A 118 10.24 -13.31 -3.00
CA PHE A 118 9.18 -13.82 -3.86
C PHE A 118 9.70 -14.07 -5.28
N GLY A 119 10.35 -13.08 -5.91
CA GLY A 119 10.91 -13.17 -7.25
C GLY A 119 11.95 -14.28 -7.39
N ALA A 120 12.84 -14.43 -6.42
CA ALA A 120 13.85 -15.49 -6.45
C ALA A 120 13.21 -16.89 -6.46
N ILE A 121 12.15 -17.09 -5.66
CA ILE A 121 11.41 -18.35 -5.64
C ILE A 121 10.66 -18.57 -6.95
N MET A 122 9.97 -17.54 -7.48
CA MET A 122 9.21 -17.64 -8.72
C MET A 122 10.14 -17.89 -9.93
N ILE A 123 11.27 -17.20 -10.02
CA ILE A 123 12.27 -17.44 -11.07
C ILE A 123 12.81 -18.88 -10.97
N ALA A 124 13.16 -19.34 -9.77
CA ALA A 124 13.67 -20.69 -9.58
C ALA A 124 12.64 -21.77 -10.01
N LEU A 125 11.37 -21.60 -9.66
CA LEU A 125 10.31 -22.52 -10.05
C LEU A 125 10.10 -22.54 -11.57
N GLN A 126 10.10 -21.37 -12.22
CA GLN A 126 9.97 -21.28 -13.68
C GLN A 126 11.16 -21.91 -14.40
N ILE A 127 12.39 -21.70 -13.90
CA ILE A 127 13.59 -22.35 -14.48
C ILE A 127 13.53 -23.89 -14.33
N LEU A 128 13.04 -24.39 -13.19
CA LEU A 128 12.84 -25.83 -13.00
C LEU A 128 11.79 -26.38 -13.96
N ASP A 129 10.84 -25.55 -14.36
CA ASP A 129 9.79 -25.88 -15.34
C ASP A 129 10.16 -25.44 -16.77
N THR A 130 11.46 -25.49 -17.09
CA THR A 130 12.07 -25.30 -18.43
C THR A 130 12.11 -23.88 -18.99
N TRP A 131 11.70 -22.84 -18.21
CA TRP A 131 11.83 -21.47 -18.66
C TRP A 131 13.29 -21.01 -18.66
N GLY A 132 13.70 -20.32 -19.72
CA GLY A 132 15.09 -19.86 -19.80
C GLY A 132 15.36 -18.88 -20.96
N PRO A 133 16.63 -18.47 -21.13
CA PRO A 133 16.99 -17.45 -22.11
C PRO A 133 16.63 -17.79 -23.57
N TYR A 134 16.46 -19.07 -23.87
CA TYR A 134 16.13 -19.54 -25.21
C TYR A 134 14.63 -19.63 -25.50
N SER A 135 13.79 -19.56 -24.48
CA SER A 135 12.33 -19.63 -24.66
C SER A 135 11.73 -18.39 -25.34
N GLU A 136 12.38 -17.23 -25.24
CA GLU A 136 11.92 -15.97 -25.86
C GLU A 136 12.73 -15.55 -27.11
N GLY A 137 13.60 -16.39 -27.68
CA GLY A 137 14.32 -16.16 -28.92
C GLY A 137 15.45 -15.10 -28.85
N HIS A 138 15.59 -14.32 -27.79
CA HIS A 138 16.59 -13.26 -27.63
C HIS A 138 17.28 -13.32 -26.25
N PRO A 139 18.31 -14.16 -26.06
CA PRO A 139 18.91 -14.42 -24.76
C PRO A 139 19.49 -13.19 -24.06
N THR A 140 20.05 -12.23 -24.79
CA THR A 140 20.61 -11.00 -24.21
C THR A 140 19.52 -10.11 -23.58
N TRP A 141 18.39 -9.97 -24.26
CA TRP A 141 17.25 -9.21 -23.75
C TRP A 141 16.57 -9.91 -22.58
N TRP A 142 16.57 -11.23 -22.54
CA TRP A 142 16.05 -11.99 -21.42
C TRP A 142 16.80 -11.65 -20.10
N TRP A 143 18.14 -11.65 -20.15
CA TRP A 143 18.94 -11.25 -18.99
C TRP A 143 18.70 -9.80 -18.58
N ALA A 144 18.57 -8.88 -19.52
CA ALA A 144 18.28 -7.48 -19.22
C ALA A 144 16.89 -7.30 -18.57
N LYS A 145 15.88 -8.04 -19.04
CA LYS A 145 14.53 -8.02 -18.46
C LYS A 145 14.49 -8.52 -17.01
N LEU A 146 15.37 -9.43 -16.60
CA LEU A 146 15.47 -9.88 -15.21
C LEU A 146 15.76 -8.74 -14.21
N ALA A 147 16.31 -7.61 -14.67
CA ALA A 147 16.50 -6.42 -13.84
C ALA A 147 15.16 -5.90 -13.26
N PHE A 148 14.03 -6.16 -13.93
CA PHE A 148 12.70 -5.77 -13.40
C PHE A 148 12.24 -6.63 -12.20
N TRP A 149 12.85 -7.79 -11.97
CA TRP A 149 12.70 -8.52 -10.71
C TRP A 149 13.49 -7.89 -9.55
N ILE A 150 14.54 -7.11 -9.86
CA ILE A 150 15.32 -6.38 -8.86
C ILE A 150 14.63 -5.05 -8.54
N LEU A 151 14.22 -4.31 -9.58
CA LEU A 151 13.52 -3.03 -9.44
C LEU A 151 12.31 -3.00 -10.37
N PRO A 152 11.08 -3.15 -9.87
CA PRO A 152 9.86 -3.31 -10.66
C PRO A 152 9.40 -1.98 -11.28
N LEU A 153 10.18 -1.44 -12.20
CA LEU A 153 9.81 -0.27 -13.00
C LEU A 153 8.96 -0.64 -14.22
N SER A 154 8.98 -1.89 -14.62
CA SER A 154 8.16 -2.50 -15.66
C SER A 154 7.78 -3.91 -15.27
N THR A 155 6.95 -4.58 -16.08
CA THR A 155 6.57 -5.99 -15.88
C THR A 155 7.83 -6.87 -15.95
N PRO A 156 8.14 -7.63 -14.91
CA PRO A 156 9.25 -8.58 -14.97
C PRO A 156 8.95 -9.70 -15.99
N PRO A 157 9.96 -10.33 -16.58
CA PRO A 157 9.75 -11.44 -17.49
C PRO A 157 9.24 -12.67 -16.75
N TYR A 158 8.40 -13.44 -17.40
CA TYR A 158 7.83 -14.68 -16.91
C TYR A 158 7.53 -15.62 -18.07
N ALA A 159 7.30 -16.89 -17.75
CA ALA A 159 6.97 -17.93 -18.73
C ALA A 159 5.48 -17.86 -19.07
N GLU A 160 5.16 -17.48 -20.31
CA GLU A 160 3.78 -17.40 -20.80
C GLU A 160 3.25 -18.80 -21.23
N ASP A 161 4.15 -19.67 -21.68
CA ASP A 161 3.81 -20.98 -22.27
C ASP A 161 3.86 -22.15 -21.29
N LEU A 162 4.03 -21.92 -19.99
CA LEU A 162 3.97 -22.99 -19.01
C LEU A 162 2.54 -23.53 -18.88
N PRO A 163 2.38 -24.84 -18.62
CA PRO A 163 1.04 -25.41 -18.47
C PRO A 163 0.29 -24.78 -17.30
N GLY A 164 -1.01 -24.60 -17.45
CA GLY A 164 -1.90 -24.34 -16.33
C GLY A 164 -2.05 -25.59 -15.46
N PHE A 165 -2.67 -25.44 -14.28
CA PHE A 165 -3.07 -26.58 -13.45
C PHE A 165 -4.46 -27.05 -13.91
N HIS A 166 -4.58 -28.34 -14.30
CA HIS A 166 -5.77 -29.03 -14.75
C HIS A 166 -7.13 -28.33 -14.51
N HIS A 167 -7.91 -28.18 -15.59
CA HIS A 167 -9.32 -27.74 -15.64
C HIS A 167 -9.74 -26.42 -14.99
N HIS A 168 -8.95 -25.85 -14.09
CA HIS A 168 -9.31 -24.63 -13.37
C HIS A 168 -8.39 -23.43 -13.65
N VAL A 169 -7.26 -23.67 -14.32
CA VAL A 169 -6.27 -22.64 -14.65
C VAL A 169 -5.94 -22.76 -16.12
N GLU A 170 -6.71 -22.07 -16.95
CA GLU A 170 -6.57 -22.09 -18.42
C GLU A 170 -5.25 -21.46 -18.88
N HIS A 171 -4.70 -20.53 -18.09
CA HIS A 171 -3.46 -19.83 -18.38
C HIS A 171 -2.27 -20.44 -17.62
N SER A 172 -1.06 -20.12 -18.09
CA SER A 172 0.16 -20.46 -17.38
C SER A 172 0.09 -20.07 -15.88
N TRP A 173 0.47 -20.99 -15.00
CA TRP A 173 0.53 -20.71 -13.57
C TRP A 173 1.42 -19.51 -13.26
N ALA A 174 2.50 -19.30 -14.04
CA ALA A 174 3.39 -18.17 -13.86
C ALA A 174 2.69 -16.84 -14.17
N VAL A 175 1.85 -16.77 -15.22
CA VAL A 175 1.05 -15.58 -15.55
C VAL A 175 0.18 -15.18 -14.37
N GLN A 176 -0.54 -16.14 -13.77
CA GLN A 176 -1.44 -15.84 -12.66
C GLN A 176 -0.72 -15.37 -11.41
N ILE A 177 0.37 -16.05 -11.02
CA ILE A 177 1.11 -15.72 -9.80
C ILE A 177 1.75 -14.32 -9.88
N ILE A 178 2.12 -13.83 -11.06
CA ILE A 178 2.73 -12.51 -11.21
C ILE A 178 1.72 -11.36 -11.33
N VAL A 179 0.45 -11.65 -11.60
CA VAL A 179 -0.60 -10.63 -11.72
C VAL A 179 -0.52 -9.56 -10.62
N PRO A 180 -0.35 -9.87 -9.33
CA PRO A 180 -0.29 -8.85 -8.29
C PRO A 180 0.87 -7.84 -8.42
N LEU A 181 1.90 -8.13 -9.21
CA LEU A 181 3.10 -7.26 -9.30
C LEU A 181 2.82 -5.91 -9.95
N TRP A 182 1.74 -5.79 -10.77
CA TRP A 182 1.36 -4.50 -11.34
C TRP A 182 1.13 -3.42 -10.28
N TYR A 183 0.52 -3.77 -9.14
CA TYR A 183 0.30 -2.83 -8.04
C TYR A 183 1.62 -2.35 -7.42
N LEU A 184 2.60 -3.24 -7.25
CA LEU A 184 3.92 -2.88 -6.73
C LEU A 184 4.66 -1.95 -7.69
N ARG A 185 4.54 -2.21 -9.00
CA ARG A 185 5.06 -1.35 -10.08
C ARG A 185 4.47 0.04 -9.99
N ALA A 186 3.14 0.15 -10.02
CA ALA A 186 2.45 1.43 -9.91
C ALA A 186 2.78 2.16 -8.59
N TYR A 187 2.78 1.44 -7.46
CA TYR A 187 3.17 1.99 -6.16
C TYR A 187 4.59 2.55 -6.16
N LEU A 188 5.54 1.86 -6.80
CA LEU A 188 6.91 2.32 -6.92
C LEU A 188 7.00 3.64 -7.68
N TRP A 189 6.34 3.74 -8.83
CA TRP A 189 6.26 4.97 -9.60
C TRP A 189 5.65 6.12 -8.80
N TYR A 190 4.55 5.87 -8.08
CA TYR A 190 3.96 6.88 -7.20
C TYR A 190 4.91 7.33 -6.10
N VAL A 191 5.63 6.42 -5.47
CA VAL A 191 6.62 6.75 -4.44
C VAL A 191 7.74 7.63 -5.01
N LEU A 192 8.26 7.29 -6.19
CA LEU A 192 9.35 8.03 -6.84
C LEU A 192 8.89 9.44 -7.25
N LEU A 193 7.70 9.56 -7.83
CA LEU A 193 7.16 10.81 -8.34
C LEU A 193 6.44 11.66 -7.28
N SER A 194 6.20 11.12 -6.08
CA SER A 194 5.47 11.82 -5.03
C SER A 194 6.00 13.20 -4.64
N PRO A 195 7.31 13.47 -4.57
CA PRO A 195 7.78 14.83 -4.27
C PRO A 195 7.34 15.84 -5.34
N LEU A 196 7.41 15.46 -6.62
CA LEU A 196 6.96 16.27 -7.74
C LEU A 196 5.43 16.44 -7.73
N MET A 197 4.69 15.35 -7.52
CA MET A 197 3.22 15.38 -7.43
C MET A 197 2.75 16.28 -6.29
N LEU A 198 3.40 16.22 -5.13
CA LEU A 198 3.05 17.07 -3.98
C LEU A 198 3.37 18.54 -4.25
N TRP A 199 4.51 18.83 -4.89
CA TRP A 199 4.84 20.18 -5.31
C TRP A 199 3.79 20.73 -6.31
N ALA A 200 3.44 19.95 -7.33
CA ALA A 200 2.44 20.31 -8.33
C ALA A 200 1.05 20.49 -7.70
N LEU A 201 0.64 19.61 -6.79
CA LEU A 201 -0.62 19.69 -6.06
C LEU A 201 -0.74 21.00 -5.24
N ARG A 202 0.34 21.41 -4.59
CA ARG A 202 0.36 22.67 -3.84
C ARG A 202 0.26 23.90 -4.74
N ARG A 203 0.75 23.82 -5.98
CA ARG A 203 0.77 24.94 -6.94
C ARG A 203 -0.48 24.96 -7.81
N PHE A 204 -0.94 23.80 -8.29
CA PHE A 204 -2.03 23.62 -9.25
C PHE A 204 -2.95 22.45 -8.82
N PRO A 205 -3.72 22.60 -7.72
CA PRO A 205 -4.41 21.47 -7.10
C PRO A 205 -5.38 20.74 -8.02
N VAL A 206 -6.22 21.48 -8.76
CA VAL A 206 -7.22 20.88 -9.65
C VAL A 206 -6.57 20.20 -10.85
N VAL A 207 -5.64 20.88 -11.50
CA VAL A 207 -4.94 20.31 -12.68
C VAL A 207 -4.19 19.04 -12.27
N THR A 208 -3.46 19.07 -11.16
CA THR A 208 -2.68 17.91 -10.70
C THR A 208 -3.60 16.74 -10.36
N LEU A 209 -4.75 16.99 -9.73
CA LEU A 209 -5.70 15.95 -9.36
C LEU A 209 -6.28 15.23 -10.59
N PHE A 210 -6.66 15.98 -11.63
CA PHE A 210 -7.33 15.42 -12.79
C PHE A 210 -6.39 15.05 -13.95
N ALA A 211 -5.12 15.46 -13.91
CA ALA A 211 -4.16 15.16 -14.99
C ALA A 211 -3.99 13.64 -15.25
N PRO A 212 -3.85 12.76 -14.24
CA PRO A 212 -3.75 11.33 -14.51
C PRO A 212 -5.03 10.79 -15.17
N LEU A 213 -6.22 11.19 -14.70
CA LEU A 213 -7.49 10.78 -15.29
C LEU A 213 -7.61 11.27 -16.74
N ALA A 214 -7.29 12.54 -17.00
CA ALA A 214 -7.31 13.08 -18.36
C ALA A 214 -6.34 12.33 -19.28
N LEU A 215 -5.13 12.01 -18.80
CA LEU A 215 -4.16 11.22 -19.54
C LEU A 215 -4.66 9.79 -19.79
N SER A 216 -5.29 9.14 -18.81
CA SER A 216 -5.92 7.82 -18.99
C SER A 216 -7.00 7.86 -20.08
N ILE A 217 -7.86 8.89 -20.08
CA ILE A 217 -8.87 9.06 -21.11
C ILE A 217 -8.22 9.25 -22.49
N VAL A 218 -7.22 10.14 -22.61
CA VAL A 218 -6.52 10.37 -23.87
C VAL A 218 -5.85 9.09 -24.39
N MET A 219 -5.13 8.39 -23.52
CA MET A 219 -4.46 7.14 -23.88
C MET A 219 -5.46 6.11 -24.41
N ASN A 220 -6.47 5.79 -23.62
CA ASN A 220 -7.42 4.71 -23.92
C ASN A 220 -8.51 5.07 -24.94
N THR A 221 -8.58 6.34 -25.39
CA THR A 221 -9.52 6.75 -26.45
C THR A 221 -8.82 6.95 -27.79
N PHE A 222 -7.64 7.58 -27.81
CA PHE A 222 -6.98 7.97 -29.06
C PHE A 222 -5.84 7.05 -29.47
N PHE A 223 -5.30 6.26 -28.55
CA PHE A 223 -4.14 5.41 -28.79
C PHE A 223 -4.42 3.91 -28.56
N ALA A 224 -5.66 3.53 -28.27
CA ALA A 224 -6.03 2.14 -27.96
C ALA A 224 -5.78 1.17 -29.13
N ASP A 225 -5.87 1.65 -30.39
CA ASP A 225 -5.71 0.82 -31.58
C ASP A 225 -4.27 0.79 -32.12
N GLN A 226 -3.31 1.37 -31.39
CA GLN A 226 -1.91 1.39 -31.83
C GLN A 226 -1.18 0.12 -31.36
N GLU A 227 -0.31 -0.42 -32.20
CA GLU A 227 0.51 -1.60 -31.91
C GLU A 227 1.36 -1.43 -30.62
N PHE A 228 1.68 -0.20 -30.29
CA PHE A 228 2.39 0.20 -29.10
C PHE A 228 1.64 -0.14 -27.77
N ILE A 229 0.32 -0.38 -27.77
CA ILE A 229 -0.46 -0.74 -26.55
C ILE A 229 0.02 -2.04 -25.91
N TYR A 230 0.62 -2.95 -26.68
CA TYR A 230 1.21 -4.17 -26.16
C TYR A 230 2.60 -3.94 -25.56
N SER A 231 3.07 -2.69 -25.54
CA SER A 231 4.36 -2.37 -24.96
C SER A 231 4.30 -2.31 -23.44
N ARG A 232 5.42 -2.67 -22.80
CA ARG A 232 5.60 -2.54 -21.33
C ARG A 232 5.50 -1.09 -20.86
N VAL A 233 5.78 -0.13 -21.72
CA VAL A 233 5.64 1.31 -21.44
C VAL A 233 4.16 1.67 -21.30
N TRP A 234 3.33 1.17 -22.23
CA TRP A 234 1.88 1.36 -22.17
C TRP A 234 1.27 0.79 -20.89
N GLU A 235 1.57 -0.46 -20.55
CA GLU A 235 1.08 -1.08 -19.32
C GLU A 235 1.43 -0.23 -18.08
N THR A 236 2.69 0.18 -17.98
CA THR A 236 3.17 0.99 -16.87
C THR A 236 2.48 2.35 -16.78
N ALA A 237 2.31 3.01 -17.94
CA ALA A 237 1.64 4.30 -18.01
C ALA A 237 0.14 4.17 -17.72
N ASN A 238 -0.49 3.10 -18.17
CA ASN A 238 -1.90 2.83 -17.93
C ASN A 238 -2.18 2.58 -16.43
N ASP A 239 -1.41 1.73 -15.75
CA ASP A 239 -1.50 1.52 -14.31
C ASP A 239 -1.33 2.83 -13.53
N PHE A 240 -0.35 3.65 -13.94
CA PHE A 240 -0.07 4.94 -13.32
C PHE A 240 -1.21 5.93 -13.51
N THR A 241 -1.78 6.03 -14.70
CA THR A 241 -2.84 7.01 -15.00
C THR A 241 -4.17 6.61 -14.39
N MET A 242 -4.49 5.32 -14.33
CA MET A 242 -5.73 4.78 -13.80
C MET A 242 -5.96 5.15 -12.32
N PHE A 243 -4.93 5.05 -11.48
CA PHE A 243 -5.04 5.31 -10.04
C PHE A 243 -4.32 6.57 -9.56
N GLY A 244 -3.64 7.30 -10.45
CA GLY A 244 -2.90 8.51 -10.09
C GLY A 244 -3.75 9.58 -9.41
N SER A 245 -4.98 9.77 -9.88
CA SER A 245 -5.94 10.69 -9.26
C SER A 245 -6.32 10.26 -7.84
N CYS A 246 -6.45 8.95 -7.56
CA CYS A 246 -6.70 8.44 -6.21
C CYS A 246 -5.51 8.71 -5.27
N TRP A 247 -4.28 8.49 -5.76
CA TRP A 247 -3.07 8.81 -4.99
C TRP A 247 -3.00 10.30 -4.63
N ILE A 248 -3.22 11.17 -5.62
CA ILE A 248 -3.21 12.63 -5.44
C ILE A 248 -4.34 13.10 -4.54
N LEU A 249 -5.53 12.47 -4.63
CA LEU A 249 -6.65 12.78 -3.74
C LEU A 249 -6.31 12.43 -2.27
N GLY A 250 -5.60 11.34 -2.04
CA GLY A 250 -5.04 11.00 -0.73
C GLY A 250 -4.03 12.05 -0.23
N MET A 251 -3.18 12.58 -1.12
CA MET A 251 -2.29 13.69 -0.80
C MET A 251 -3.08 14.95 -0.43
N ALA A 252 -4.10 15.30 -1.23
CA ALA A 252 -4.97 16.46 -1.00
C ALA A 252 -5.73 16.36 0.33
N HIS A 253 -6.17 15.15 0.71
CA HIS A 253 -6.78 14.90 2.01
C HIS A 253 -5.81 15.19 3.16
N GLN A 254 -4.57 14.72 3.08
CA GLN A 254 -3.55 14.94 4.11
C GLN A 254 -3.11 16.41 4.21
N GLU A 255 -3.07 17.14 3.10
CA GLU A 255 -2.79 18.60 3.05
C GLU A 255 -3.99 19.43 3.55
N GLY A 256 -5.12 18.79 3.86
CA GLY A 256 -6.33 19.46 4.32
C GLY A 256 -7.08 20.23 3.22
N LEU A 257 -6.76 20.01 1.94
CA LEU A 257 -7.41 20.72 0.82
C LEU A 257 -8.90 20.35 0.73
N LEU A 258 -9.26 19.10 1.04
CA LEU A 258 -10.66 18.65 1.01
C LEU A 258 -11.52 19.36 2.06
N LYS A 259 -10.96 19.83 3.17
CA LYS A 259 -11.67 20.58 4.20
C LYS A 259 -12.01 22.03 3.78
N LYS A 260 -11.36 22.52 2.73
CA LYS A 260 -11.64 23.85 2.16
C LYS A 260 -12.81 23.83 1.17
N ILE A 261 -13.23 22.65 0.74
CA ILE A 261 -14.35 22.45 -0.17
C ILE A 261 -15.63 22.42 0.66
N PRO A 262 -16.71 23.12 0.24
CA PRO A 262 -18.00 23.05 0.91
C PRO A 262 -18.48 21.61 1.05
N GLN A 263 -19.08 21.26 2.20
CA GLN A 263 -19.41 19.87 2.55
C GLN A 263 -20.34 19.17 1.55
N TYR A 264 -21.16 19.91 0.83
CA TYR A 264 -22.11 19.37 -0.16
C TYR A 264 -21.46 19.05 -1.52
N VAL A 265 -20.30 19.65 -1.86
CA VAL A 265 -19.70 19.54 -3.21
C VAL A 265 -19.26 18.12 -3.51
N LEU A 266 -18.46 17.51 -2.62
CA LEU A 266 -17.97 16.14 -2.86
C LEU A 266 -19.09 15.10 -2.90
N PRO A 267 -20.06 15.07 -1.97
CA PRO A 267 -21.21 14.16 -2.07
C PRO A 267 -22.07 14.37 -3.32
N SER A 268 -22.08 15.57 -3.91
CA SER A 268 -22.84 15.85 -5.14
C SER A 268 -22.09 15.44 -6.41
N ILE A 269 -20.78 15.72 -6.49
CA ILE A 269 -19.99 15.49 -7.71
C ILE A 269 -19.48 14.04 -7.80
N ALA A 270 -19.08 13.45 -6.69
CA ALA A 270 -18.47 12.12 -6.70
C ALA A 270 -19.41 11.03 -7.26
N PRO A 271 -20.73 10.97 -6.91
CA PRO A 271 -21.65 10.03 -7.54
C PRO A 271 -21.79 10.26 -9.05
N LEU A 272 -21.73 11.50 -9.53
CA LEU A 272 -21.78 11.79 -10.97
C LEU A 272 -20.54 11.26 -11.70
N ILE A 273 -19.37 11.39 -11.10
CA ILE A 273 -18.14 10.80 -11.61
C ILE A 273 -18.25 9.26 -11.67
N MET A 274 -18.82 8.65 -10.62
CA MET A 274 -19.04 7.19 -10.59
C MET A 274 -20.02 6.75 -11.67
N VAL A 275 -21.14 7.46 -11.82
CA VAL A 275 -22.15 7.19 -12.88
C VAL A 275 -21.53 7.35 -14.27
N ALA A 276 -20.68 8.35 -14.50
CA ALA A 276 -19.95 8.49 -15.76
C ALA A 276 -19.06 7.28 -16.05
N GLY A 277 -18.43 6.70 -15.03
CA GLY A 277 -17.65 5.46 -15.15
C GLY A 277 -18.52 4.26 -15.56
N LEU A 278 -19.68 4.09 -14.92
CA LEU A 278 -20.64 3.04 -15.30
C LEU A 278 -21.23 3.25 -16.69
N TRP A 279 -21.55 4.49 -17.04
CA TRP A 279 -22.02 4.81 -18.38
C TRP A 279 -20.98 4.48 -19.45
N TYR A 280 -19.71 4.85 -19.21
CA TYR A 280 -18.61 4.47 -20.08
C TYR A 280 -18.50 2.95 -20.21
N LEU A 281 -18.61 2.20 -19.12
CA LEU A 281 -18.57 0.74 -19.11
C LEU A 281 -19.66 0.14 -20.01
N GLN A 282 -20.89 0.68 -19.96
CA GLN A 282 -22.01 0.21 -20.77
C GLN A 282 -21.83 0.48 -22.29
N THR A 283 -20.93 1.39 -22.67
CA THR A 283 -20.62 1.65 -24.09
C THR A 283 -19.56 0.69 -24.67
N ARG A 284 -19.02 -0.20 -23.83
CA ARG A 284 -17.99 -1.16 -24.25
C ARG A 284 -18.61 -2.43 -24.81
N PRO A 285 -17.89 -3.12 -25.73
CA PRO A 285 -18.31 -4.42 -26.19
C PRO A 285 -18.52 -5.37 -24.98
N VAL A 286 -19.66 -6.03 -24.96
CA VAL A 286 -19.96 -7.05 -23.94
C VAL A 286 -19.72 -8.40 -24.56
N ASP A 287 -18.90 -9.23 -23.95
CA ASP A 287 -18.85 -10.65 -24.25
C ASP A 287 -20.10 -11.31 -23.65
N PRO A 288 -20.96 -11.95 -24.46
CA PRO A 288 -22.14 -12.60 -23.94
C PRO A 288 -21.85 -13.75 -22.96
N THR A 289 -20.60 -14.25 -22.95
CA THR A 289 -20.17 -15.39 -22.14
C THR A 289 -19.57 -14.97 -20.80
N GLU A 290 -19.11 -13.71 -20.70
CA GLU A 290 -18.48 -13.20 -19.49
C GLU A 290 -19.16 -11.92 -18.97
N PRO A 291 -19.35 -11.79 -17.65
CA PRO A 291 -19.86 -10.56 -17.06
C PRO A 291 -18.87 -9.41 -17.24
N THR A 292 -19.38 -8.24 -17.63
CA THR A 292 -18.52 -7.06 -17.83
C THR A 292 -17.93 -6.59 -16.50
N ASP A 293 -16.64 -6.79 -16.31
CA ASP A 293 -15.92 -6.33 -15.12
C ASP A 293 -15.36 -4.92 -15.32
N ILE A 294 -15.56 -4.05 -14.35
CA ILE A 294 -15.05 -2.68 -14.38
C ILE A 294 -13.52 -2.64 -14.32
N GLU A 295 -12.87 -3.65 -13.74
CA GLU A 295 -11.41 -3.73 -13.65
C GLU A 295 -10.75 -3.95 -15.03
N SER A 296 -11.48 -4.48 -15.99
CA SER A 296 -11.01 -4.64 -17.38
C SER A 296 -10.97 -3.33 -18.17
N TRP A 297 -11.57 -2.25 -17.66
CA TRP A 297 -11.71 -0.98 -18.37
C TRP A 297 -11.09 0.19 -17.61
N PRO A 298 -9.86 0.60 -17.95
CA PRO A 298 -9.08 1.59 -17.20
C PRO A 298 -9.81 2.91 -16.92
N ILE A 299 -10.54 3.45 -17.90
CA ILE A 299 -11.30 4.70 -17.73
C ILE A 299 -12.46 4.52 -16.74
N ALA A 300 -13.23 3.43 -16.89
CA ALA A 300 -14.35 3.14 -16.01
C ALA A 300 -13.86 2.96 -14.56
N GLN A 301 -12.80 2.19 -14.39
CA GLN A 301 -12.19 1.93 -13.09
C GLN A 301 -11.60 3.18 -12.44
N ALA A 302 -10.94 4.06 -13.24
CA ALA A 302 -10.40 5.33 -12.76
C ALA A 302 -11.51 6.25 -12.25
N LEU A 303 -12.60 6.43 -13.02
CA LEU A 303 -13.74 7.26 -12.65
C LEU A 303 -14.45 6.72 -11.42
N TRP A 304 -14.76 5.42 -11.41
CA TRP A 304 -15.42 4.77 -10.28
C TRP A 304 -14.61 4.89 -9.00
N SER A 305 -13.32 4.53 -9.07
CA SER A 305 -12.42 4.60 -7.92
C SER A 305 -12.24 6.01 -7.39
N LEU A 306 -12.10 7.00 -8.28
CA LEU A 306 -11.93 8.41 -7.89
C LEU A 306 -13.16 8.92 -7.14
N GLY A 307 -14.38 8.69 -7.68
CA GLY A 307 -15.61 9.11 -7.04
C GLY A 307 -15.82 8.41 -5.69
N PHE A 308 -15.63 7.10 -5.63
CA PHE A 308 -15.75 6.33 -4.40
C PHE A 308 -14.78 6.82 -3.31
N VAL A 309 -13.50 6.99 -3.67
CA VAL A 309 -12.47 7.47 -2.74
C VAL A 309 -12.76 8.89 -2.28
N ALA A 310 -13.30 9.76 -3.15
CA ALA A 310 -13.68 11.11 -2.76
C ALA A 310 -14.75 11.11 -1.66
N ILE A 311 -15.79 10.28 -1.79
CA ILE A 311 -16.81 10.09 -0.75
C ILE A 311 -16.17 9.53 0.53
N LEU A 312 -15.37 8.45 0.39
CA LEU A 312 -14.75 7.76 1.51
C LEU A 312 -13.87 8.68 2.35
N LEU A 313 -13.06 9.52 1.71
CA LEU A 313 -12.17 10.46 2.40
C LEU A 313 -12.93 11.67 2.96
N HIS A 314 -14.06 12.07 2.33
CA HIS A 314 -14.90 13.12 2.83
C HIS A 314 -15.59 12.74 4.14
N VAL A 315 -16.14 11.51 4.20
CA VAL A 315 -16.84 10.97 5.37
C VAL A 315 -15.86 10.39 6.41
N SER A 316 -14.57 10.35 6.10
CA SER A 316 -13.56 9.66 6.91
C SER A 316 -13.54 10.11 8.37
N PRO A 317 -14.01 9.29 9.31
CA PRO A 317 -13.86 9.55 10.74
C PRO A 317 -12.39 9.32 11.15
N SER A 318 -11.86 10.17 12.00
CA SER A 318 -10.56 9.94 12.61
C SER A 318 -10.73 9.13 13.90
N TRP A 319 -10.34 7.85 13.89
CA TRP A 319 -10.46 7.00 15.07
C TRP A 319 -9.11 6.85 15.79
N GLU A 320 -8.99 7.50 16.92
CA GLU A 320 -7.85 7.27 17.83
C GLU A 320 -7.99 5.91 18.55
N GLN A 321 -9.22 5.52 18.85
CA GLN A 321 -9.56 4.25 19.48
C GLN A 321 -10.59 3.49 18.65
N TRP A 322 -10.62 2.17 18.80
CA TRP A 322 -11.60 1.34 18.13
C TRP A 322 -13.00 1.58 18.70
N PRO A 323 -14.04 1.72 17.84
CA PRO A 323 -15.42 1.59 18.28
C PRO A 323 -15.63 0.24 18.99
N ARG A 324 -16.41 0.24 20.07
CA ARG A 324 -16.61 -0.96 20.92
C ARG A 324 -16.91 -2.24 20.13
N PRO A 325 -17.84 -2.27 19.14
CA PRO A 325 -18.16 -3.50 18.40
C PRO A 325 -17.00 -3.99 17.52
N LEU A 326 -16.12 -3.09 17.07
CA LEU A 326 -14.98 -3.42 16.20
C LEU A 326 -13.69 -3.72 16.97
N ALA A 327 -13.65 -3.47 18.27
CA ALA A 327 -12.46 -3.66 19.09
C ALA A 327 -11.95 -5.12 19.08
N ARG A 328 -12.85 -6.10 18.91
CA ARG A 328 -12.52 -7.53 18.79
C ARG A 328 -11.63 -7.85 17.57
N TRP A 329 -11.76 -7.06 16.49
CA TRP A 329 -11.02 -7.25 15.24
C TRP A 329 -9.63 -6.60 15.24
N ASN A 330 -9.28 -5.82 16.29
CA ASN A 330 -8.01 -5.11 16.36
C ASN A 330 -6.78 -6.02 16.17
N GLY A 331 -6.83 -7.25 16.69
CA GLY A 331 -5.75 -8.24 16.51
C GLY A 331 -5.56 -8.61 15.05
N LEU A 332 -6.64 -9.01 14.37
CA LEU A 332 -6.64 -9.41 12.96
C LEU A 332 -6.23 -8.25 12.05
N VAL A 333 -6.86 -7.07 12.21
CA VAL A 333 -6.52 -5.87 11.42
C VAL A 333 -5.05 -5.48 11.61
N SER A 334 -4.54 -5.58 12.84
CA SER A 334 -3.13 -5.28 13.11
C SER A 334 -2.19 -6.30 12.46
N LEU A 335 -2.56 -7.58 12.46
CA LEU A 335 -1.80 -8.66 11.81
C LEU A 335 -1.76 -8.46 10.29
N LEU A 336 -2.93 -8.27 9.65
CA LEU A 336 -3.02 -8.02 8.21
C LEU A 336 -2.20 -6.80 7.78
N ASN A 337 -2.31 -5.68 8.51
CA ASN A 337 -1.51 -4.49 8.23
C ASN A 337 0.00 -4.67 8.48
N ALA A 338 0.38 -5.53 9.43
CA ALA A 338 1.79 -5.81 9.71
C ALA A 338 2.44 -6.73 8.68
N ARG A 339 1.63 -7.54 7.99
CA ARG A 339 2.02 -8.51 6.96
C ARG A 339 1.44 -8.18 5.58
N ALA A 340 1.05 -6.93 5.36
CA ALA A 340 0.32 -6.54 4.16
C ALA A 340 1.08 -6.83 2.85
N VAL A 341 2.39 -6.61 2.82
CA VAL A 341 3.20 -6.89 1.63
C VAL A 341 3.33 -8.40 1.41
N SER A 342 3.57 -9.17 2.47
CA SER A 342 3.66 -10.63 2.38
C SER A 342 2.34 -11.24 1.95
N VAL A 343 1.21 -10.86 2.57
CA VAL A 343 -0.12 -11.34 2.17
C VAL A 343 -0.40 -10.98 0.71
N TYR A 344 -0.10 -9.75 0.32
CA TYR A 344 -0.33 -9.27 -1.05
C TYR A 344 0.52 -10.01 -2.10
N LEU A 345 1.77 -10.33 -1.82
CA LEU A 345 2.64 -11.06 -2.75
C LEU A 345 2.27 -12.53 -2.89
N TRP A 346 1.89 -13.17 -1.78
CA TRP A 346 1.72 -14.63 -1.74
C TRP A 346 0.29 -15.11 -1.93
N HIS A 347 -0.73 -14.22 -1.95
CA HIS A 347 -2.12 -14.69 -2.02
C HIS A 347 -2.44 -15.44 -3.31
N GLU A 348 -1.99 -14.92 -4.46
CA GLU A 348 -2.23 -15.56 -5.75
C GLU A 348 -1.51 -16.90 -5.86
N ALA A 349 -0.24 -16.93 -5.45
CA ALA A 349 0.51 -18.19 -5.39
C ALA A 349 -0.18 -19.22 -4.47
N ALA A 350 -0.76 -18.80 -3.37
CA ALA A 350 -1.50 -19.70 -2.47
C ALA A 350 -2.78 -20.21 -3.10
N LEU A 351 -3.53 -19.38 -3.82
CA LEU A 351 -4.76 -19.77 -4.52
C LEU A 351 -4.45 -20.71 -5.68
N VAL A 352 -3.43 -20.39 -6.48
CA VAL A 352 -2.99 -21.23 -7.61
C VAL A 352 -2.52 -22.60 -7.13
N VAL A 353 -1.70 -22.67 -6.08
CA VAL A 353 -1.21 -23.95 -5.50
C VAL A 353 -2.32 -24.74 -4.79
N ALA A 354 -3.40 -24.10 -4.36
CA ALA A 354 -4.54 -24.81 -3.76
C ALA A 354 -5.17 -25.80 -4.76
N VAL A 355 -5.20 -25.47 -6.06
CA VAL A 355 -5.80 -26.31 -7.10
C VAL A 355 -5.14 -27.69 -7.19
N PRO A 356 -3.81 -27.81 -7.47
CA PRO A 356 -3.14 -29.11 -7.55
C PRO A 356 -3.10 -29.88 -6.22
N LEU A 357 -3.38 -29.23 -5.08
CA LEU A 357 -3.55 -29.95 -3.82
C LEU A 357 -4.95 -30.54 -3.64
N ILE A 358 -5.94 -29.94 -4.28
CA ILE A 358 -7.32 -30.46 -4.29
C ILE A 358 -7.50 -31.55 -5.33
N ASP A 359 -6.84 -31.46 -6.49
CA ASP A 359 -6.99 -32.38 -7.61
C ASP A 359 -6.81 -33.89 -7.27
N PRO A 360 -5.83 -34.31 -6.43
CA PRO A 360 -5.71 -35.71 -6.04
C PRO A 360 -6.94 -36.29 -5.33
N LEU A 361 -7.76 -35.44 -4.70
CA LEU A 361 -8.99 -35.88 -4.03
C LEU A 361 -10.02 -36.43 -5.03
N TRP A 362 -9.98 -35.96 -6.29
CA TRP A 362 -10.83 -36.49 -7.36
C TRP A 362 -10.53 -37.97 -7.68
N SER A 363 -9.33 -38.45 -7.44
CA SER A 363 -8.94 -39.86 -7.63
C SER A 363 -9.45 -40.77 -6.51
N ILE A 364 -9.87 -40.19 -5.38
CA ILE A 364 -10.38 -40.96 -4.24
C ILE A 364 -11.88 -41.21 -4.43
N HIS A 365 -12.28 -42.46 -4.60
CA HIS A 365 -13.66 -42.87 -4.90
C HIS A 365 -14.70 -42.26 -3.94
N PHE A 366 -14.38 -42.14 -2.66
CA PHE A 366 -15.26 -41.52 -1.65
C PHE A 366 -15.57 -40.06 -1.98
N PHE A 367 -14.54 -39.28 -2.26
CA PHE A 367 -14.70 -37.82 -2.59
C PHE A 367 -15.40 -37.68 -3.94
N TYR A 368 -14.94 -38.40 -4.94
CA TYR A 368 -15.55 -38.40 -6.29
C TYR A 368 -17.05 -38.76 -6.25
N LYS A 369 -17.47 -39.74 -5.47
CA LYS A 369 -18.86 -40.16 -5.42
C LYS A 369 -19.77 -39.33 -4.54
N ASN A 370 -19.25 -38.83 -3.39
CA ASN A 370 -20.09 -38.24 -2.33
C ASN A 370 -19.85 -36.75 -2.10
N MET A 371 -18.72 -36.19 -2.56
CA MET A 371 -18.29 -34.86 -2.21
C MET A 371 -17.87 -34.00 -3.42
N GLN A 372 -18.43 -34.26 -4.61
CA GLN A 372 -18.16 -33.41 -5.79
C GLN A 372 -18.51 -31.95 -5.56
N TRP A 373 -19.63 -31.70 -4.86
CA TRP A 373 -20.05 -30.33 -4.48
C TRP A 373 -19.00 -29.58 -3.66
N LEU A 374 -18.20 -30.29 -2.86
CA LEU A 374 -17.11 -29.68 -2.08
C LEU A 374 -15.91 -29.42 -2.99
N LEU A 375 -15.52 -30.39 -3.82
CA LEU A 375 -14.35 -30.29 -4.70
C LEU A 375 -14.51 -29.20 -5.77
N THR A 376 -15.76 -28.95 -6.23
CA THR A 376 -16.07 -27.89 -7.19
C THR A 376 -16.30 -26.53 -6.54
N SER A 377 -16.30 -26.48 -5.20
CA SER A 377 -16.63 -25.25 -4.46
C SER A 377 -15.46 -24.29 -4.40
N SER A 378 -15.62 -23.08 -4.94
CA SER A 378 -14.64 -21.98 -4.77
C SER A 378 -14.42 -21.62 -3.28
N TRP A 379 -15.38 -21.92 -2.39
CA TRP A 379 -15.19 -21.75 -0.96
C TRP A 379 -14.19 -22.73 -0.37
N PHE A 380 -14.16 -23.95 -0.90
CA PHE A 380 -13.18 -24.95 -0.49
C PHE A 380 -11.78 -24.58 -0.99
N THR A 381 -11.68 -24.12 -2.24
CA THR A 381 -10.43 -23.57 -2.79
C THR A 381 -9.94 -22.39 -1.96
N LEU A 382 -10.82 -21.45 -1.60
CA LEU A 382 -10.48 -20.34 -0.71
C LEU A 382 -9.98 -20.83 0.65
N LEU A 383 -10.63 -21.81 1.26
CA LEU A 383 -10.23 -22.36 2.56
C LEU A 383 -8.80 -22.93 2.50
N VAL A 384 -8.52 -23.77 1.51
CA VAL A 384 -7.19 -24.33 1.28
C VAL A 384 -6.18 -23.21 1.00
N GLY A 385 -6.53 -22.27 0.12
CA GLY A 385 -5.71 -21.12 -0.22
C GLY A 385 -5.38 -20.23 1.00
N ILE A 386 -6.34 -19.96 1.89
CA ILE A 386 -6.10 -19.19 3.12
C ILE A 386 -5.14 -19.94 4.07
N VAL A 387 -5.28 -21.26 4.20
CA VAL A 387 -4.35 -22.06 5.01
C VAL A 387 -2.94 -22.00 4.43
N LEU A 388 -2.81 -22.17 3.12
CA LEU A 388 -1.53 -22.05 2.42
C LEU A 388 -0.94 -20.64 2.55
N LEU A 389 -1.76 -19.62 2.34
CA LEU A 389 -1.34 -18.22 2.53
C LEU A 389 -0.83 -17.98 3.95
N GLY A 390 -1.53 -18.52 4.95
CA GLY A 390 -1.10 -18.47 6.35
C GLY A 390 0.27 -19.11 6.55
N LEU A 391 0.51 -20.28 5.96
CA LEU A 391 1.79 -20.99 6.01
C LEU A 391 2.89 -20.20 5.30
N LEU A 392 2.64 -19.68 4.10
CA LEU A 392 3.61 -18.88 3.34
C LEU A 392 3.97 -17.58 4.10
N VAL A 393 2.99 -16.92 4.71
CA VAL A 393 3.25 -15.73 5.54
C VAL A 393 4.03 -16.08 6.81
N LEU A 394 3.81 -17.24 7.41
CA LEU A 394 4.62 -17.71 8.56
C LEU A 394 6.07 -17.99 8.15
N ILE A 395 6.26 -18.64 7.00
CA ILE A 395 7.60 -19.02 6.50
C ILE A 395 8.37 -17.79 6.02
N PHE A 396 7.74 -16.89 5.27
CA PHE A 396 8.42 -15.81 4.56
C PHE A 396 8.17 -14.40 5.14
N GLY A 397 7.14 -14.22 5.98
CA GLY A 397 6.75 -12.90 6.48
C GLY A 397 7.78 -12.22 7.40
N TRP A 398 8.75 -12.96 7.94
CA TRP A 398 9.85 -12.38 8.73
C TRP A 398 10.73 -11.42 7.92
N VAL A 399 10.82 -11.61 6.59
CA VAL A 399 11.57 -10.72 5.70
C VAL A 399 10.99 -9.30 5.76
N GLU A 400 9.68 -9.16 5.87
CA GLU A 400 9.01 -7.86 6.03
C GLU A 400 9.40 -7.15 7.33
N ASP A 401 9.58 -7.90 8.43
CA ASP A 401 10.07 -7.33 9.69
C ASP A 401 11.52 -6.85 9.58
N VAL A 402 12.42 -7.66 8.98
CA VAL A 402 13.82 -7.31 8.75
C VAL A 402 13.90 -6.07 7.85
N ALA A 403 13.14 -6.04 6.75
CA ALA A 403 13.04 -4.91 5.83
C ALA A 403 12.56 -3.62 6.55
N ALA A 404 11.67 -3.77 7.53
CA ALA A 404 11.19 -2.67 8.36
C ALA A 404 12.11 -2.32 9.54
N LYS A 405 13.27 -2.98 9.69
CA LYS A 405 14.18 -2.87 10.85
C LYS A 405 13.51 -3.22 12.18
N ARG A 406 12.66 -4.25 12.17
CA ARG A 406 12.00 -4.80 13.35
C ARG A 406 12.60 -6.16 13.68
N SER A 407 12.53 -6.56 14.95
CA SER A 407 12.83 -7.95 15.31
C SER A 407 11.82 -8.88 14.64
N PRO A 408 12.27 -9.95 13.95
CA PRO A 408 11.37 -10.93 13.35
C PRO A 408 10.40 -11.52 14.37
N ARG A 409 9.13 -11.64 14.00
CA ARG A 409 8.08 -12.25 14.83
C ARG A 409 7.16 -13.07 13.95
N LEU A 410 6.82 -14.27 14.41
CA LEU A 410 5.82 -15.09 13.74
C LEU A 410 4.44 -14.40 13.77
N PHE A 411 4.06 -13.88 14.92
CA PHE A 411 2.79 -13.17 15.12
C PHE A 411 3.05 -11.74 15.63
N PRO A 412 3.00 -10.68 14.76
CA PRO A 412 3.26 -9.30 15.14
C PRO A 412 2.05 -8.64 15.82
N TYR A 413 1.54 -9.22 16.91
CA TYR A 413 0.47 -8.58 17.69
C TYR A 413 0.94 -7.31 18.40
N PRO A 414 0.08 -6.28 18.52
CA PRO A 414 0.39 -5.10 19.31
C PRO A 414 0.60 -5.52 20.76
N ARG A 415 1.78 -5.21 21.32
CA ARG A 415 2.01 -5.43 22.76
C ARG A 415 0.99 -4.60 23.54
N ARG A 416 0.17 -5.23 24.39
CA ARG A 416 -0.52 -4.53 25.46
C ARG A 416 0.55 -3.75 26.24
N ARG A 417 0.52 -2.42 26.21
CA ARG A 417 1.30 -1.61 27.14
C ARG A 417 0.88 -2.07 28.54
N ARG A 418 1.73 -2.85 29.20
CA ARG A 418 1.63 -3.04 30.66
C ARG A 418 1.68 -1.63 31.23
N GLY A 419 0.56 -1.17 31.80
CA GLY A 419 0.52 0.09 32.51
C GLY A 419 1.69 0.09 33.48
N ARG A 420 2.55 1.10 33.41
CA ARG A 420 3.48 1.42 34.46
C ARG A 420 2.57 1.62 35.71
N ARG A 421 2.46 0.60 36.54
CA ARG A 421 2.03 0.81 37.92
C ARG A 421 3.00 1.86 38.46
N ARG A 422 2.53 3.10 38.60
CA ARG A 422 3.18 4.06 39.47
C ARG A 422 3.24 3.38 40.83
N ALA A 423 4.43 2.99 41.28
CA ALA A 423 4.68 2.73 42.67
C ALA A 423 4.39 4.06 43.37
N ALA A 424 3.25 4.12 44.04
CA ALA A 424 3.03 5.09 45.10
C ALA A 424 3.88 4.60 46.27
N VAL A 425 4.88 5.39 46.61
CA VAL A 425 5.54 5.43 47.91
C VAL A 425 5.28 6.82 48.47
#